data_1d06effe1f44f74fe595704bbe65d875
#
_entry.id   1d06effe1f44f74fe595704bbe65d875
#
_cell.length_a   1.000
_cell.length_b   1.000
_cell.length_c   1.000
_cell.angle_alpha   90.00
_cell.angle_beta   90.00
_cell.angle_gamma   90.00
#
_symmetry.space_group_name_H-M   'P 1'
#
loop_
_entity.id
_entity.type
_entity.pdbx_description
1 polymer ?
#
loop_
_entity_poly.entity_id
_entity_poly.type
_entity_poly.pdbx_seq_one_letter_code
_entity_poly.pdbx_strand_id
1 'polypeptide(L)'
;VRRDAPGVGSGREFRCAVVGGDVTLAEKAGSVLSVSADLIDIACDDGTYQTSKLETVRSSNAGTCKNQRPRVKVGQRVEVGTPLADGPSTDNGELALGRNMLAAFMPWQGLNYEDAIILSQRIVSDDVLTSIHIEEHEVDARDTKLGAEEITRDIPNVSEDMLANLDVNGIVRIGAEVGTGDILVGKVTPKGETELTPEERLLRAIFGEKAREVRDTSLKVPHGEEGTVIGVRIFDTENGDELAPGVNQMVRVYVAQKRKISIGDKLAGRHGNKGVISKILPVEDMPFLPDGTPVDIILNPLGVPSRMNVGQVLEMHLGWIAHSGWDITQAEGDWAERLREVGLIDIPEESRLATPVFDGATEQEITGLLQYGHPTRDGEMLVDTDGKATLFDGRTGEPVPSKVGVGYM
;
A
#
# COMPACT_ATOMS: atom_id res chain seq x y z
N VAL A 1 0.07 -0.23 -0.52
CA VAL A 1 0.31 0.80 0.52
C VAL A 1 1.81 0.92 0.73
N ARG A 2 2.33 2.15 0.80
CA ARG A 2 3.69 2.40 1.26
C ARG A 2 3.67 2.33 2.79
N ARG A 3 4.28 1.29 3.33
CA ARG A 3 4.23 0.98 4.77
C ARG A 3 5.42 1.58 5.48
N ASP A 4 5.24 1.86 6.79
CA ASP A 4 6.30 2.32 7.68
C ASP A 4 6.62 1.22 8.70
N ALA A 5 7.86 1.14 9.14
CA ALA A 5 8.19 0.33 10.28
C ALA A 5 7.47 0.86 11.53
N PRO A 6 6.98 -0.04 12.40
CA PRO A 6 6.21 0.37 13.56
C PRO A 6 7.06 1.19 14.55
N GLY A 7 6.49 2.25 15.10
CA GLY A 7 7.13 3.03 16.17
C GLY A 7 7.35 2.18 17.43
N VAL A 8 6.43 1.25 17.70
CA VAL A 8 6.53 0.27 18.80
C VAL A 8 6.49 -1.14 18.23
N GLY A 9 7.57 -1.87 18.32
CA GLY A 9 7.75 -3.23 17.81
C GLY A 9 8.06 -4.24 18.90
N SER A 10 8.26 -5.49 18.51
CA SER A 10 8.66 -6.60 19.37
C SER A 10 10.19 -6.83 19.39
N GLY A 11 10.96 -6.11 18.54
CA GLY A 11 12.38 -6.33 18.31
C GLY A 11 12.69 -7.54 17.41
N ARG A 12 11.67 -8.16 16.80
CA ARG A 12 11.81 -9.30 15.89
C ARG A 12 11.49 -8.95 14.43
N GLU A 13 11.14 -7.72 14.15
CA GLU A 13 10.68 -7.21 12.85
C GLU A 13 11.73 -7.45 11.76
N PHE A 14 12.99 -7.16 12.04
CA PHE A 14 14.11 -7.42 11.13
C PHE A 14 14.23 -8.91 10.80
N ARG A 15 14.25 -9.76 11.84
CA ARG A 15 14.36 -11.22 11.64
C ARG A 15 13.17 -11.78 10.85
N CYS A 16 11.96 -11.31 11.12
CA CYS A 16 10.77 -11.73 10.38
C CYS A 16 10.85 -11.32 8.90
N ALA A 17 11.32 -10.11 8.61
CA ALA A 17 11.50 -9.64 7.24
C ALA A 17 12.54 -10.46 6.46
N VAL A 18 13.67 -10.76 7.09
CA VAL A 18 14.75 -11.58 6.50
C VAL A 18 14.29 -13.01 6.23
N VAL A 19 13.70 -13.68 7.23
CA VAL A 19 13.23 -15.07 7.10
C VAL A 19 12.07 -15.17 6.12
N GLY A 20 11.22 -14.14 6.04
CA GLY A 20 10.13 -14.07 5.08
C GLY A 20 10.58 -13.88 3.62
N GLY A 21 11.85 -13.55 3.38
CA GLY A 21 12.41 -13.36 2.03
C GLY A 21 11.92 -12.09 1.32
N ASP A 22 11.34 -11.15 2.05
CA ASP A 22 10.81 -9.89 1.49
C ASP A 22 11.92 -8.83 1.32
N VAL A 23 13.06 -9.01 1.99
CA VAL A 23 14.23 -8.13 1.95
C VAL A 23 15.33 -8.78 1.14
N THR A 24 15.93 -8.04 0.20
CA THR A 24 17.15 -8.47 -0.51
C THR A 24 18.36 -8.14 0.34
N LEU A 25 19.20 -9.13 0.64
CA LEU A 25 20.38 -8.99 1.49
C LEU A 25 21.69 -9.08 0.71
N ALA A 26 22.74 -8.44 1.24
CA ALA A 26 24.11 -8.69 0.81
C ALA A 26 24.56 -10.08 1.29
N GLU A 27 24.94 -10.94 0.36
CA GLU A 27 25.47 -12.29 0.67
C GLU A 27 26.94 -12.22 1.08
N LYS A 28 27.66 -11.22 0.60
CA LYS A 28 29.08 -10.97 0.84
C LYS A 28 29.35 -9.52 1.19
N ALA A 29 30.40 -9.27 1.94
CA ALA A 29 30.88 -7.92 2.19
C ALA A 29 31.54 -7.33 0.93
N GLY A 30 31.35 -6.02 0.72
CA GLY A 30 31.88 -5.35 -0.46
C GLY A 30 31.44 -3.90 -0.58
N SER A 31 31.61 -3.34 -1.77
CA SER A 31 31.20 -1.98 -2.12
C SER A 31 30.20 -2.01 -3.28
N VAL A 32 29.14 -1.22 -3.15
CA VAL A 32 28.08 -1.12 -4.16
C VAL A 32 28.61 -0.39 -5.40
N LEU A 33 28.56 -1.06 -6.55
CA LEU A 33 29.05 -0.52 -7.84
C LEU A 33 27.97 0.23 -8.60
N SER A 34 26.78 -0.39 -8.69
CA SER A 34 25.66 0.18 -9.42
C SER A 34 24.35 -0.08 -8.67
N VAL A 35 23.40 0.83 -8.82
CA VAL A 35 22.05 0.72 -8.29
C VAL A 35 21.08 1.21 -9.34
N SER A 36 20.17 0.34 -9.74
CA SER A 36 19.03 0.66 -10.60
C SER A 36 17.73 0.19 -9.95
N ALA A 37 16.59 0.44 -10.60
CA ALA A 37 15.31 -0.07 -10.13
C ALA A 37 15.23 -1.61 -10.15
N ASP A 38 16.00 -2.25 -11.06
CA ASP A 38 15.91 -3.69 -11.34
C ASP A 38 17.11 -4.49 -10.84
N LEU A 39 18.26 -3.83 -10.61
CA LEU A 39 19.52 -4.48 -10.32
C LEU A 39 20.36 -3.70 -9.31
N ILE A 40 21.03 -4.44 -8.43
CA ILE A 40 22.10 -3.92 -7.56
C ILE A 40 23.33 -4.79 -7.75
N ASP A 41 24.46 -4.17 -8.12
CA ASP A 41 25.75 -4.84 -8.29
C ASP A 41 26.69 -4.45 -7.14
N ILE A 42 27.39 -5.45 -6.59
CA ILE A 42 28.35 -5.29 -5.51
C ILE A 42 29.69 -5.91 -5.93
N ALA A 43 30.76 -5.15 -5.80
CA ALA A 43 32.12 -5.70 -5.84
C ALA A 43 32.47 -6.25 -4.46
N CYS A 44 32.56 -7.56 -4.36
CA CYS A 44 32.85 -8.24 -3.10
C CYS A 44 34.36 -8.17 -2.79
N ASP A 45 34.69 -8.18 -1.50
CA ASP A 45 36.08 -8.13 -1.02
C ASP A 45 36.93 -9.36 -1.44
N ASP A 46 36.27 -10.47 -1.76
CA ASP A 46 36.88 -11.68 -2.27
C ASP A 46 37.24 -11.62 -3.78
N GLY A 47 36.99 -10.47 -4.43
CA GLY A 47 37.21 -10.27 -5.85
C GLY A 47 36.09 -10.79 -6.75
N THR A 48 35.02 -11.29 -6.20
CA THR A 48 33.83 -11.71 -6.95
C THR A 48 32.82 -10.56 -7.08
N TYR A 49 31.76 -10.77 -7.90
CA TYR A 49 30.65 -9.83 -8.04
C TYR A 49 29.36 -10.51 -7.60
N GLN A 50 28.54 -9.79 -6.84
CA GLN A 50 27.17 -10.17 -6.53
C GLN A 50 26.22 -9.27 -7.31
N THR A 51 25.32 -9.86 -8.11
CA THR A 51 24.24 -9.13 -8.80
C THR A 51 22.90 -9.56 -8.21
N SER A 52 22.19 -8.64 -7.60
CA SER A 52 20.86 -8.87 -7.02
C SER A 52 19.80 -8.29 -7.94
N LYS A 53 18.91 -9.16 -8.47
CA LYS A 53 17.72 -8.76 -9.23
C LYS A 53 16.60 -8.34 -8.30
N LEU A 54 15.96 -7.21 -8.58
CA LEU A 54 14.83 -6.69 -7.83
C LEU A 54 13.52 -6.95 -8.58
N GLU A 55 12.48 -7.25 -7.83
CA GLU A 55 11.11 -7.32 -8.38
C GLU A 55 10.51 -5.93 -8.44
N THR A 56 10.19 -5.46 -9.66
CA THR A 56 9.54 -4.16 -9.89
C THR A 56 8.15 -4.35 -10.46
N VAL A 57 7.16 -3.75 -9.82
CA VAL A 57 5.74 -3.66 -10.24
C VAL A 57 5.18 -5.02 -10.72
N ARG A 58 5.33 -6.06 -9.89
CA ARG A 58 4.76 -7.38 -10.16
C ARG A 58 3.47 -7.61 -9.38
N SER A 59 2.53 -8.35 -9.96
CA SER A 59 1.35 -8.83 -9.25
C SER A 59 1.70 -9.97 -8.30
N SER A 60 1.19 -9.90 -7.07
CA SER A 60 1.15 -11.05 -6.17
C SER A 60 -0.03 -11.96 -6.50
N ASN A 61 -0.10 -13.16 -5.89
CA ASN A 61 -1.23 -14.08 -6.05
C ASN A 61 -2.58 -13.47 -5.60
N ALA A 62 -2.56 -12.40 -4.82
CA ALA A 62 -3.74 -11.68 -4.34
C ALA A 62 -4.01 -10.37 -5.10
N GLY A 63 -3.37 -10.14 -6.26
CA GLY A 63 -3.52 -8.93 -7.05
C GLY A 63 -2.83 -7.67 -6.46
N THR A 64 -2.08 -7.81 -5.36
CA THR A 64 -1.34 -6.69 -4.77
C THR A 64 -0.02 -6.44 -5.48
N CYS A 65 0.45 -5.20 -5.52
CA CYS A 65 1.70 -4.84 -6.16
C CYS A 65 2.91 -5.23 -5.30
N LYS A 66 3.78 -6.09 -5.85
CA LYS A 66 5.14 -6.32 -5.33
C LYS A 66 6.10 -5.37 -6.01
N ASN A 67 6.79 -4.57 -5.23
CA ASN A 67 7.78 -3.62 -5.73
C ASN A 67 8.90 -3.47 -4.71
N GLN A 68 10.09 -3.96 -5.05
CA GLN A 68 11.27 -3.80 -4.22
C GLN A 68 11.93 -2.45 -4.48
N ARG A 69 12.47 -1.85 -3.43
CA ARG A 69 13.09 -0.52 -3.49
C ARG A 69 14.51 -0.58 -2.95
N PRO A 70 15.52 -0.15 -3.76
CA PRO A 70 16.90 -0.04 -3.31
C PRO A 70 17.03 0.86 -2.08
N ARG A 71 17.85 0.44 -1.12
CA ARG A 71 18.19 1.19 0.10
C ARG A 71 19.60 1.70 0.11
N VAL A 72 20.46 1.08 -0.67
CA VAL A 72 21.89 1.39 -0.74
C VAL A 72 22.18 2.41 -1.84
N LYS A 73 23.30 3.10 -1.70
CA LYS A 73 23.81 4.07 -2.67
C LYS A 73 25.10 3.55 -3.31
N VAL A 74 25.38 3.99 -4.53
CA VAL A 74 26.66 3.70 -5.21
C VAL A 74 27.83 4.17 -4.35
N GLY A 75 28.83 3.31 -4.21
CA GLY A 75 30.01 3.54 -3.37
C GLY A 75 29.82 3.21 -1.88
N GLN A 76 28.60 2.86 -1.45
CA GLN A 76 28.35 2.46 -0.07
C GLN A 76 28.99 1.10 0.23
N ARG A 77 29.65 1.00 1.38
CA ARG A 77 30.14 -0.26 1.90
C ARG A 77 29.00 -1.04 2.55
N VAL A 78 28.93 -2.34 2.26
CA VAL A 78 27.94 -3.27 2.80
C VAL A 78 28.65 -4.48 3.40
N GLU A 79 28.06 -5.02 4.45
CA GLU A 79 28.48 -6.24 5.12
C GLU A 79 27.51 -7.38 4.84
N VAL A 80 27.91 -8.60 5.14
CA VAL A 80 27.03 -9.76 5.01
C VAL A 80 25.75 -9.53 5.83
N GLY A 81 24.60 -9.71 5.19
CA GLY A 81 23.31 -9.50 5.83
C GLY A 81 22.80 -8.05 5.83
N THR A 82 23.55 -7.10 5.26
CA THR A 82 23.05 -5.73 5.08
C THR A 82 21.86 -5.70 4.12
N PRO A 83 20.74 -5.05 4.49
CA PRO A 83 19.59 -4.89 3.60
C PRO A 83 19.95 -4.03 2.38
N LEU A 84 19.83 -4.59 1.19
CA LEU A 84 20.08 -3.91 -0.07
C LEU A 84 18.83 -3.25 -0.65
N ALA A 85 17.70 -3.93 -0.51
CA ALA A 85 16.40 -3.44 -0.98
C ALA A 85 15.29 -3.92 -0.06
N ASP A 86 14.32 -3.03 0.17
CA ASP A 86 13.09 -3.31 0.89
C ASP A 86 12.03 -3.87 -0.07
N GLY A 87 11.25 -4.83 0.42
CA GLY A 87 10.09 -5.38 -0.25
C GLY A 87 8.79 -4.59 0.03
N PRO A 88 7.65 -5.11 -0.42
CA PRO A 88 6.35 -4.45 -0.24
C PRO A 88 5.88 -4.37 1.22
N SER A 89 6.39 -5.25 2.09
CA SER A 89 6.00 -5.32 3.51
C SER A 89 7.14 -4.99 4.45
N THR A 90 8.16 -4.28 3.97
CA THR A 90 9.33 -3.91 4.77
C THR A 90 9.69 -2.44 4.62
N ASP A 91 10.30 -1.90 5.66
CA ASP A 91 10.88 -0.56 5.70
C ASP A 91 12.17 -0.60 6.51
N ASN A 92 13.27 -0.13 5.92
CA ASN A 92 14.63 -0.19 6.50
C ASN A 92 15.07 -1.61 6.92
N GLY A 93 14.63 -2.64 6.18
CA GLY A 93 14.91 -4.04 6.50
C GLY A 93 14.03 -4.63 7.61
N GLU A 94 13.11 -3.88 8.18
CA GLU A 94 12.17 -4.31 9.21
C GLU A 94 10.78 -4.57 8.64
N LEU A 95 10.06 -5.51 9.24
CA LEU A 95 8.68 -5.80 8.87
C LEU A 95 7.79 -4.58 9.13
N ALA A 96 7.12 -4.12 8.08
CA ALA A 96 6.20 -2.98 8.09
C ALA A 96 4.86 -3.41 7.49
N LEU A 97 3.81 -3.42 8.30
CA LEU A 97 2.48 -3.92 7.91
C LEU A 97 1.44 -2.82 7.72
N GLY A 98 1.74 -1.59 8.13
CA GLY A 98 0.82 -0.46 8.08
C GLY A 98 1.53 0.88 8.09
N ARG A 99 0.82 1.89 8.61
CA ARG A 99 1.30 3.27 8.76
C ARG A 99 1.12 3.72 10.20
N ASN A 100 2.08 4.45 10.73
CA ASN A 100 1.94 5.09 12.04
C ASN A 100 1.10 6.36 11.86
N MET A 101 0.04 6.49 12.65
CA MET A 101 -0.90 7.62 12.61
C MET A 101 -1.12 8.21 14.00
N LEU A 102 -1.32 9.51 14.06
CA LEU A 102 -1.70 10.19 15.31
C LEU A 102 -3.16 9.89 15.62
N ALA A 103 -3.42 9.09 16.64
CA ALA A 103 -4.73 8.64 17.06
C ALA A 103 -5.23 9.38 18.29
N ALA A 104 -6.53 9.69 18.31
CA ALA A 104 -7.24 10.19 19.50
C ALA A 104 -8.38 9.27 19.88
N PHE A 105 -8.47 8.89 21.16
CA PHE A 105 -9.58 8.09 21.71
C PHE A 105 -10.63 9.00 22.33
N MET A 106 -11.63 9.37 21.51
CA MET A 106 -12.71 10.25 21.96
C MET A 106 -14.00 9.99 21.17
N PRO A 107 -15.19 10.17 21.76
CA PRO A 107 -16.42 10.22 21.01
C PRO A 107 -16.48 11.49 20.17
N TRP A 108 -16.92 11.41 18.92
CA TRP A 108 -17.00 12.54 18.03
C TRP A 108 -18.37 12.60 17.35
N GLN A 109 -19.28 13.41 17.87
CA GLN A 109 -20.63 13.69 17.33
C GLN A 109 -21.46 12.44 16.99
N GLY A 110 -21.19 11.30 17.62
CA GLY A 110 -21.82 10.03 17.29
C GLY A 110 -21.33 9.37 15.99
N LEU A 111 -20.44 10.04 15.24
CA LEU A 111 -19.94 9.54 13.94
C LEU A 111 -18.98 8.35 14.08
N ASN A 112 -18.41 8.12 15.25
CA ASN A 112 -17.57 6.97 15.57
C ASN A 112 -18.22 6.02 16.58
N TYR A 113 -19.57 5.93 16.56
CA TYR A 113 -20.31 4.98 17.39
C TYR A 113 -19.87 3.54 17.10
N GLU A 114 -19.74 2.73 18.17
CA GLU A 114 -19.21 1.36 18.12
C GLU A 114 -17.79 1.33 17.49
N ASP A 115 -17.66 0.62 16.34
CA ASP A 115 -16.39 0.41 15.62
C ASP A 115 -16.22 1.36 14.44
N ALA A 116 -17.01 2.40 14.35
CA ALA A 116 -16.89 3.40 13.32
C ALA A 116 -15.62 4.27 13.55
N ILE A 117 -14.92 4.56 12.47
CA ILE A 117 -13.65 5.29 12.47
C ILE A 117 -13.83 6.58 11.70
N ILE A 118 -13.26 7.67 12.20
CA ILE A 118 -13.18 8.94 11.49
C ILE A 118 -11.73 9.14 11.08
N LEU A 119 -11.52 9.49 9.82
CA LEU A 119 -10.19 9.80 9.26
C LEU A 119 -10.08 11.26 8.85
N SER A 120 -8.87 11.79 8.94
CA SER A 120 -8.49 13.06 8.34
C SER A 120 -8.35 12.93 6.81
N GLN A 121 -8.80 13.97 6.08
CA GLN A 121 -8.61 14.09 4.63
C GLN A 121 -7.13 14.03 4.24
N ARG A 122 -6.21 14.41 5.13
CA ARG A 122 -4.77 14.27 4.92
C ARG A 122 -4.36 12.86 4.52
N ILE A 123 -4.95 11.84 5.14
CA ILE A 123 -4.67 10.44 4.85
C ILE A 123 -4.98 10.06 3.40
N VAL A 124 -5.99 10.70 2.81
CA VAL A 124 -6.40 10.49 1.41
C VAL A 124 -5.56 11.34 0.45
N SER A 125 -5.32 12.61 0.78
CA SER A 125 -4.56 13.53 -0.08
C SER A 125 -3.09 13.14 -0.20
N ASP A 126 -2.46 12.76 0.91
CA ASP A 126 -1.05 12.37 0.96
C ASP A 126 -0.81 10.90 0.59
N ASP A 127 -1.85 10.21 0.09
CA ASP A 127 -1.77 8.79 -0.30
C ASP A 127 -1.25 7.85 0.82
N VAL A 128 -1.51 8.17 2.09
CA VAL A 128 -0.96 7.44 3.25
C VAL A 128 -1.41 5.97 3.24
N LEU A 129 -2.70 5.72 3.00
CA LEU A 129 -3.29 4.37 2.94
C LEU A 129 -3.71 3.96 1.52
N THR A 130 -3.22 4.64 0.50
CA THR A 130 -3.50 4.29 -0.90
C THR A 130 -2.78 3.00 -1.29
N SER A 131 -3.49 2.11 -1.95
CA SER A 131 -2.95 0.82 -2.42
C SER A 131 -2.92 0.75 -3.94
N ILE A 132 -1.99 -0.05 -4.46
CA ILE A 132 -1.91 -0.36 -5.88
C ILE A 132 -2.30 -1.82 -6.05
N HIS A 133 -3.28 -2.06 -6.92
CA HIS A 133 -3.75 -3.38 -7.32
C HIS A 133 -3.43 -3.60 -8.78
N ILE A 134 -3.01 -4.81 -9.14
CA ILE A 134 -2.71 -5.19 -10.51
C ILE A 134 -3.72 -6.25 -10.91
N GLU A 135 -4.61 -5.88 -11.81
CA GLU A 135 -5.59 -6.79 -12.39
C GLU A 135 -5.02 -7.38 -13.69
N GLU A 136 -5.27 -8.66 -13.88
CA GLU A 136 -4.84 -9.41 -15.05
C GLU A 136 -6.05 -9.74 -15.92
N HIS A 137 -6.02 -9.24 -17.14
CA HIS A 137 -7.06 -9.50 -18.14
C HIS A 137 -6.47 -10.36 -19.24
N GLU A 138 -7.15 -11.46 -19.57
CA GLU A 138 -6.68 -12.43 -20.53
C GLU A 138 -7.72 -12.68 -21.62
N VAL A 139 -7.26 -12.81 -22.84
CA VAL A 139 -8.10 -13.18 -23.99
C VAL A 139 -7.38 -14.16 -24.90
N ASP A 140 -8.08 -15.20 -25.30
CA ASP A 140 -7.62 -16.22 -26.25
C ASP A 140 -8.22 -15.98 -27.62
N ALA A 141 -7.44 -16.17 -28.68
CA ALA A 141 -7.91 -16.32 -30.03
C ALA A 141 -7.88 -17.83 -30.39
N ARG A 142 -9.05 -18.39 -30.70
CA ARG A 142 -9.23 -19.84 -30.89
C ARG A 142 -9.67 -20.14 -32.32
N ASP A 143 -9.38 -21.36 -32.75
CA ASP A 143 -9.98 -21.91 -33.95
C ASP A 143 -11.45 -22.29 -33.68
N THR A 144 -12.35 -21.72 -34.48
CA THR A 144 -13.76 -22.06 -34.43
C THR A 144 -14.17 -22.84 -35.72
N LYS A 145 -15.32 -23.52 -35.65
CA LYS A 145 -15.86 -24.22 -36.82
C LYS A 145 -16.16 -23.32 -38.03
N LEU A 146 -16.24 -22.00 -37.78
CA LEU A 146 -16.57 -20.97 -38.79
C LEU A 146 -15.32 -20.23 -39.30
N GLY A 147 -14.16 -20.53 -38.75
CA GLY A 147 -12.88 -19.90 -39.01
C GLY A 147 -12.12 -19.55 -37.74
N ALA A 148 -10.88 -19.14 -37.86
CA ALA A 148 -10.07 -18.70 -36.75
C ALA A 148 -10.54 -17.34 -36.24
N GLU A 149 -10.52 -17.14 -34.90
CA GLU A 149 -10.64 -15.82 -34.32
C GLU A 149 -9.35 -15.04 -34.57
N GLU A 150 -9.46 -13.73 -34.74
CA GLU A 150 -8.33 -12.87 -35.05
C GLU A 150 -8.23 -11.71 -34.07
N ILE A 151 -7.01 -11.44 -33.58
CA ILE A 151 -6.70 -10.25 -32.80
C ILE A 151 -6.31 -9.15 -33.79
N THR A 152 -7.11 -8.08 -33.81
CA THR A 152 -6.96 -7.00 -34.79
C THR A 152 -7.50 -5.67 -34.28
N ARG A 153 -6.96 -4.58 -34.80
CA ARG A 153 -7.49 -3.23 -34.59
C ARG A 153 -8.76 -2.96 -35.41
N ASP A 154 -8.97 -3.71 -36.47
CA ASP A 154 -10.07 -3.50 -37.40
C ASP A 154 -11.37 -4.17 -36.89
N ILE A 155 -12.04 -3.48 -35.96
CA ILE A 155 -13.23 -3.95 -35.26
C ILE A 155 -14.47 -3.28 -35.86
N PRO A 156 -15.51 -4.04 -36.24
CA PRO A 156 -16.71 -3.46 -36.81
C PRO A 156 -17.51 -2.65 -35.77
N ASN A 157 -18.10 -1.54 -36.21
CA ASN A 157 -19.00 -0.68 -35.43
C ASN A 157 -18.37 -0.03 -34.19
N VAL A 158 -17.06 0.20 -34.19
CA VAL A 158 -16.32 0.91 -33.14
C VAL A 158 -15.77 2.23 -33.69
N SER A 159 -15.89 3.30 -32.93
CA SER A 159 -15.35 4.61 -33.30
C SER A 159 -13.82 4.65 -33.19
N GLU A 160 -13.18 5.50 -34.00
CA GLU A 160 -11.72 5.72 -33.94
C GLU A 160 -11.23 6.19 -32.57
N ASP A 161 -12.05 6.92 -31.83
CA ASP A 161 -11.71 7.39 -30.48
C ASP A 161 -11.52 6.21 -29.50
N MET A 162 -12.34 5.17 -29.61
CA MET A 162 -12.21 3.96 -28.80
C MET A 162 -10.99 3.10 -29.17
N LEU A 163 -10.46 3.31 -30.38
CA LEU A 163 -9.27 2.60 -30.88
C LEU A 163 -7.97 3.40 -30.64
N ALA A 164 -8.04 4.59 -30.09
CA ALA A 164 -6.90 5.51 -29.94
C ALA A 164 -5.76 4.91 -29.11
N ASN A 165 -6.08 4.13 -28.08
CA ASN A 165 -5.12 3.47 -27.18
C ASN A 165 -4.56 2.15 -27.71
N LEU A 166 -5.09 1.64 -28.83
CA LEU A 166 -4.62 0.39 -29.43
C LEU A 166 -3.43 0.62 -30.38
N ASP A 167 -2.55 -0.35 -30.44
CA ASP A 167 -1.48 -0.42 -31.42
C ASP A 167 -1.99 -0.94 -32.80
N VAL A 168 -1.08 -1.13 -33.75
CA VAL A 168 -1.41 -1.64 -35.09
C VAL A 168 -1.95 -3.08 -35.07
N ASN A 169 -1.62 -3.86 -34.03
CA ASN A 169 -2.05 -5.23 -33.85
C ASN A 169 -3.38 -5.34 -33.09
N GLY A 170 -3.98 -4.20 -32.69
CA GLY A 170 -5.21 -4.18 -31.91
C GLY A 170 -5.04 -4.42 -30.41
N ILE A 171 -3.84 -4.26 -29.89
CA ILE A 171 -3.51 -4.44 -28.47
C ILE A 171 -3.25 -3.08 -27.83
N VAL A 172 -3.73 -2.89 -26.60
CA VAL A 172 -3.55 -1.63 -25.86
C VAL A 172 -2.08 -1.35 -25.58
N ARG A 173 -1.67 -0.08 -25.67
CA ARG A 173 -0.29 0.35 -25.45
C ARG A 173 0.03 0.39 -23.95
N ILE A 174 1.25 0.02 -23.60
CA ILE A 174 1.78 0.21 -22.24
C ILE A 174 1.81 1.70 -21.91
N GLY A 175 1.33 2.07 -20.72
CA GLY A 175 1.18 3.45 -20.26
C GLY A 175 -0.15 4.10 -20.63
N ALA A 176 -1.04 3.43 -21.36
CA ALA A 176 -2.39 3.94 -21.64
C ALA A 176 -3.24 3.95 -20.36
N GLU A 177 -3.97 5.02 -20.15
CA GLU A 177 -5.03 5.09 -19.14
C GLU A 177 -6.30 4.52 -19.76
N VAL A 178 -6.92 3.57 -19.05
CA VAL A 178 -8.11 2.85 -19.49
C VAL A 178 -9.18 2.90 -18.42
N GLY A 179 -10.41 3.04 -18.86
CA GLY A 179 -11.61 3.06 -18.00
C GLY A 179 -12.64 2.04 -18.44
N THR A 180 -13.74 1.98 -17.69
CA THR A 180 -14.84 1.04 -17.93
C THR A 180 -15.30 1.05 -19.39
N GLY A 181 -15.24 -0.11 -20.04
CA GLY A 181 -15.70 -0.31 -21.41
C GLY A 181 -14.65 -0.05 -22.48
N ASP A 182 -13.48 0.50 -22.13
CA ASP A 182 -12.37 0.67 -23.09
C ASP A 182 -11.85 -0.69 -23.57
N ILE A 183 -11.40 -0.72 -24.82
CA ILE A 183 -10.90 -1.95 -25.44
C ILE A 183 -9.44 -2.16 -25.04
N LEU A 184 -9.16 -3.30 -24.39
CA LEU A 184 -7.81 -3.74 -24.07
C LEU A 184 -7.18 -4.53 -25.22
N VAL A 185 -7.94 -5.44 -25.82
CA VAL A 185 -7.52 -6.25 -26.96
C VAL A 185 -8.67 -6.35 -27.95
N GLY A 186 -8.45 -5.88 -29.15
CA GLY A 186 -9.41 -6.01 -30.24
C GLY A 186 -9.44 -7.45 -30.76
N LYS A 187 -10.58 -8.09 -30.71
CA LYS A 187 -10.78 -9.44 -31.21
C LYS A 187 -12.06 -9.53 -32.02
N VAL A 188 -11.99 -10.23 -33.13
CA VAL A 188 -13.15 -10.51 -33.99
C VAL A 188 -13.33 -12.00 -34.15
N THR A 189 -14.59 -12.43 -34.13
CA THR A 189 -14.98 -13.82 -34.31
C THR A 189 -15.82 -13.96 -35.61
N PRO A 190 -15.55 -14.95 -36.49
CA PRO A 190 -16.37 -15.17 -37.67
C PRO A 190 -17.84 -15.46 -37.34
N LYS A 191 -18.78 -14.86 -38.07
CA LYS A 191 -20.22 -15.12 -37.95
C LYS A 191 -20.66 -16.23 -38.89
N GLY A 192 -21.59 -17.08 -38.41
CA GLY A 192 -22.31 -18.02 -39.28
C GLY A 192 -23.40 -17.32 -40.09
N GLU A 193 -23.73 -17.86 -41.25
CA GLU A 193 -24.78 -17.30 -42.14
C GLU A 193 -26.16 -17.16 -41.47
N THR A 194 -26.42 -17.93 -40.42
CA THR A 194 -27.68 -17.87 -39.65
C THR A 194 -27.76 -16.77 -38.64
N GLU A 195 -26.66 -16.11 -38.32
CA GLU A 195 -26.57 -15.04 -37.29
C GLU A 195 -26.66 -13.62 -37.87
N LEU A 196 -26.84 -13.49 -39.19
CA LEU A 196 -27.00 -12.19 -39.84
C LEU A 196 -28.36 -11.58 -39.50
N THR A 197 -28.36 -10.31 -39.06
CA THR A 197 -29.60 -9.56 -38.88
C THR A 197 -30.29 -9.31 -40.22
N PRO A 198 -31.63 -9.05 -40.23
CA PRO A 198 -32.34 -8.73 -41.48
C PRO A 198 -31.74 -7.53 -42.24
N GLU A 199 -31.23 -6.54 -41.50
CA GLU A 199 -30.57 -5.33 -42.01
C GLU A 199 -29.22 -5.67 -42.68
N GLU A 200 -28.41 -6.53 -42.04
CA GLU A 200 -27.13 -7.00 -42.60
C GLU A 200 -27.33 -7.85 -43.86
N ARG A 201 -28.39 -8.69 -43.92
CA ARG A 201 -28.76 -9.42 -45.12
C ARG A 201 -29.17 -8.50 -46.27
N LEU A 202 -29.89 -7.41 -45.94
CA LEU A 202 -30.30 -6.41 -46.94
C LEU A 202 -29.09 -5.63 -47.47
N LEU A 203 -28.18 -5.19 -46.56
CA LEU A 203 -26.94 -4.51 -46.94
C LEU A 203 -26.05 -5.38 -47.83
N ARG A 204 -25.95 -6.69 -47.52
CA ARG A 204 -25.21 -7.64 -48.33
C ARG A 204 -25.82 -7.81 -49.73
N ALA A 205 -27.14 -7.80 -49.82
CA ALA A 205 -27.84 -7.92 -51.10
C ALA A 205 -27.69 -6.64 -51.96
N ILE A 206 -27.58 -5.47 -51.38
CA ILE A 206 -27.51 -4.19 -52.08
C ILE A 206 -26.06 -3.77 -52.43
N PHE A 207 -25.10 -3.99 -51.53
CA PHE A 207 -23.73 -3.46 -51.63
C PHE A 207 -22.68 -4.52 -51.93
N GLY A 208 -23.07 -5.80 -52.12
CA GLY A 208 -22.13 -6.90 -52.31
C GLY A 208 -21.33 -7.25 -51.08
N GLU A 209 -20.31 -8.14 -51.19
CA GLU A 209 -19.57 -8.79 -50.11
C GLU A 209 -18.82 -7.88 -49.08
N LYS A 210 -19.13 -6.61 -48.96
CA LYS A 210 -18.41 -5.71 -48.04
C LYS A 210 -18.97 -5.63 -46.61
N ALA A 211 -20.05 -6.36 -46.27
CA ALA A 211 -20.44 -6.55 -44.88
C ALA A 211 -19.52 -7.60 -44.27
N ARG A 212 -18.59 -7.19 -43.39
CA ARG A 212 -17.67 -8.12 -42.73
C ARG A 212 -18.43 -9.19 -41.97
N GLU A 213 -18.09 -10.46 -42.25
CA GLU A 213 -18.67 -11.66 -41.64
C GLU A 213 -18.11 -11.89 -40.21
N VAL A 214 -17.82 -10.84 -39.47
CA VAL A 214 -17.20 -10.94 -38.14
C VAL A 214 -17.98 -10.16 -37.08
N ARG A 215 -17.94 -10.68 -35.85
CA ARG A 215 -18.53 -10.07 -34.66
C ARG A 215 -17.43 -9.54 -33.73
N ASP A 216 -17.66 -8.39 -33.14
CA ASP A 216 -16.80 -7.84 -32.05
C ASP A 216 -16.89 -8.77 -30.82
N THR A 217 -15.77 -9.37 -30.45
CA THR A 217 -15.56 -10.16 -29.25
C THR A 217 -14.34 -9.65 -28.46
N SER A 218 -14.05 -8.37 -28.62
CA SER A 218 -12.91 -7.71 -27.98
C SER A 218 -12.96 -7.80 -26.46
N LEU A 219 -11.79 -7.91 -25.86
CA LEU A 219 -11.62 -7.80 -24.42
C LEU A 219 -11.76 -6.32 -24.03
N LYS A 220 -12.72 -6.03 -23.17
CA LYS A 220 -12.97 -4.69 -22.65
C LYS A 220 -12.74 -4.63 -21.14
N VAL A 221 -12.37 -3.46 -20.63
CA VAL A 221 -12.27 -3.22 -19.20
C VAL A 221 -13.64 -3.45 -18.56
N PRO A 222 -13.72 -4.29 -17.50
CA PRO A 222 -14.96 -4.55 -16.79
C PRO A 222 -15.57 -3.30 -16.18
N HIS A 223 -16.86 -3.37 -15.85
CA HIS A 223 -17.55 -2.24 -15.25
C HIS A 223 -17.02 -1.95 -13.84
N GLY A 224 -16.69 -0.68 -13.58
CA GLY A 224 -16.15 -0.22 -12.29
C GLY A 224 -14.64 -0.36 -12.15
N GLU A 225 -13.95 -0.85 -13.17
CA GLU A 225 -12.50 -0.89 -13.22
C GLU A 225 -11.95 0.26 -14.07
N GLU A 226 -10.82 0.78 -13.63
CA GLU A 226 -10.04 1.82 -14.30
C GLU A 226 -8.58 1.71 -13.89
N GLY A 227 -7.66 2.16 -14.71
CA GLY A 227 -6.24 2.14 -14.35
C GLY A 227 -5.30 2.44 -15.51
N THR A 228 -4.02 2.16 -15.27
CA THR A 228 -2.96 2.34 -16.26
C THR A 228 -2.41 0.98 -16.67
N VAL A 229 -2.28 0.76 -17.98
CA VAL A 229 -1.66 -0.47 -18.51
C VAL A 229 -0.17 -0.47 -18.22
N ILE A 230 0.29 -1.44 -17.42
CA ILE A 230 1.69 -1.56 -17.01
C ILE A 230 2.47 -2.63 -17.76
N GLY A 231 1.79 -3.54 -18.40
CA GLY A 231 2.43 -4.60 -19.16
C GLY A 231 1.47 -5.35 -20.07
N VAL A 232 2.03 -5.90 -21.14
CA VAL A 232 1.32 -6.76 -22.07
C VAL A 232 2.23 -7.96 -22.36
N ARG A 233 1.65 -9.16 -22.39
CA ARG A 233 2.33 -10.38 -22.81
C ARG A 233 1.51 -11.05 -23.90
N ILE A 234 2.17 -11.41 -24.95
CA ILE A 234 1.60 -12.10 -26.11
C ILE A 234 2.24 -13.48 -26.16
N PHE A 235 1.43 -14.50 -26.19
CA PHE A 235 1.82 -15.89 -26.37
C PHE A 235 1.24 -16.36 -27.70
N ASP A 236 2.06 -17.02 -28.50
CA ASP A 236 1.70 -17.43 -29.84
C ASP A 236 2.28 -18.81 -30.12
N THR A 237 1.42 -19.73 -30.66
CA THR A 237 1.85 -21.07 -31.03
C THR A 237 2.90 -21.06 -32.13
N GLU A 238 2.91 -20.03 -33.00
CA GLU A 238 3.93 -19.90 -34.06
C GLU A 238 5.31 -19.59 -33.45
N ASN A 239 5.37 -18.95 -32.30
CA ASN A 239 6.60 -18.70 -31.58
C ASN A 239 7.06 -19.88 -30.70
N GLY A 240 6.30 -20.96 -30.65
CA GLY A 240 6.62 -22.16 -29.88
C GLY A 240 6.12 -22.13 -28.43
N ASP A 241 5.20 -21.23 -28.08
CA ASP A 241 4.57 -21.20 -26.78
C ASP A 241 3.59 -22.34 -26.60
N GLU A 242 3.57 -22.99 -25.45
CA GLU A 242 2.62 -24.03 -25.09
C GLU A 242 1.29 -23.42 -24.67
N LEU A 243 0.29 -23.43 -25.57
CA LEU A 243 -1.05 -22.96 -25.32
C LEU A 243 -2.06 -24.12 -25.17
N ALA A 244 -3.24 -23.82 -24.67
CA ALA A 244 -4.31 -24.81 -24.57
C ALA A 244 -4.73 -25.30 -25.98
N PRO A 245 -5.18 -26.56 -26.11
CA PRO A 245 -5.58 -27.09 -27.40
C PRO A 245 -6.64 -26.22 -28.10
N GLY A 246 -6.38 -25.85 -29.38
CA GLY A 246 -7.26 -25.00 -30.18
C GLY A 246 -7.12 -23.49 -29.92
N VAL A 247 -6.17 -23.06 -29.12
CA VAL A 247 -5.81 -21.65 -28.94
C VAL A 247 -4.59 -21.35 -29.79
N ASN A 248 -4.70 -20.36 -30.69
CA ASN A 248 -3.62 -19.95 -31.58
C ASN A 248 -2.77 -18.83 -30.94
N GLN A 249 -3.45 -17.89 -30.30
CA GLN A 249 -2.80 -16.75 -29.65
C GLN A 249 -3.51 -16.40 -28.35
N MET A 250 -2.75 -16.03 -27.34
CA MET A 250 -3.25 -15.51 -26.05
C MET A 250 -2.59 -14.19 -25.74
N VAL A 251 -3.39 -13.21 -25.37
CA VAL A 251 -2.91 -11.90 -24.92
C VAL A 251 -3.32 -11.67 -23.49
N ARG A 252 -2.35 -11.31 -22.67
CA ARG A 252 -2.51 -11.01 -21.26
C ARG A 252 -2.12 -9.57 -21.00
N VAL A 253 -3.05 -8.78 -20.47
CA VAL A 253 -2.87 -7.35 -20.19
C VAL A 253 -2.91 -7.14 -18.69
N TYR A 254 -1.92 -6.42 -18.15
CA TYR A 254 -1.83 -6.05 -16.75
C TYR A 254 -2.21 -4.59 -16.58
N VAL A 255 -3.26 -4.32 -15.81
CA VAL A 255 -3.76 -2.98 -15.51
C VAL A 255 -3.52 -2.68 -14.04
N ALA A 256 -2.78 -1.62 -13.74
CA ALA A 256 -2.55 -1.15 -12.38
C ALA A 256 -3.62 -0.14 -11.99
N GLN A 257 -4.35 -0.43 -10.92
CA GLN A 257 -5.34 0.44 -10.33
C GLN A 257 -4.81 1.03 -9.02
N LYS A 258 -4.91 2.35 -8.88
CA LYS A 258 -4.60 3.07 -7.65
C LYS A 258 -5.89 3.26 -6.85
N ARG A 259 -6.04 2.54 -5.74
CA ARG A 259 -7.21 2.61 -4.87
C ARG A 259 -6.92 3.48 -3.65
N LYS A 260 -7.59 4.62 -3.56
CA LYS A 260 -7.57 5.48 -2.38
C LYS A 260 -8.54 4.97 -1.34
N ILE A 261 -8.20 5.21 -0.07
CA ILE A 261 -9.08 4.85 1.02
C ILE A 261 -10.37 5.69 0.97
N SER A 262 -11.51 5.07 1.25
CA SER A 262 -12.83 5.68 1.16
C SER A 262 -13.72 5.31 2.34
N ILE A 263 -14.86 6.00 2.45
CA ILE A 263 -15.90 5.67 3.43
C ILE A 263 -16.43 4.26 3.14
N GLY A 264 -16.55 3.44 4.19
CA GLY A 264 -16.95 2.04 4.09
C GLY A 264 -15.77 1.06 4.09
N ASP A 265 -14.53 1.53 3.88
CA ASP A 265 -13.36 0.68 3.96
C ASP A 265 -13.09 0.25 5.41
N LYS A 266 -12.52 -0.94 5.55
CA LYS A 266 -12.19 -1.54 6.84
C LYS A 266 -10.74 -1.31 7.20
N LEU A 267 -10.51 -0.78 8.39
CA LEU A 267 -9.19 -0.62 9.00
C LEU A 267 -9.05 -1.49 10.24
N ALA A 268 -7.83 -1.86 10.56
CA ALA A 268 -7.51 -2.60 11.79
C ALA A 268 -6.13 -2.22 12.30
N GLY A 269 -5.97 -2.24 13.62
CA GLY A 269 -4.67 -2.23 14.27
C GLY A 269 -4.14 -3.64 14.53
N ARG A 270 -3.08 -3.74 15.34
CA ARG A 270 -2.39 -5.01 15.69
C ARG A 270 -3.00 -5.75 16.88
N HIS A 271 -4.04 -5.21 17.51
CA HIS A 271 -4.64 -5.72 18.75
C HIS A 271 -6.05 -6.28 18.54
N GLY A 272 -6.41 -6.65 17.31
CA GLY A 272 -7.76 -7.10 17.00
C GLY A 272 -8.82 -5.97 16.97
N ASN A 273 -8.39 -4.74 17.11
CA ASN A 273 -9.21 -3.54 16.97
C ASN A 273 -9.47 -3.25 15.50
N LYS A 274 -10.65 -3.58 15.04
CA LYS A 274 -11.09 -3.39 13.64
C LYS A 274 -12.29 -2.45 13.61
N GLY A 275 -12.36 -1.66 12.57
CA GLY A 275 -13.48 -0.75 12.37
C GLY A 275 -13.67 -0.38 10.90
N VAL A 276 -14.76 0.31 10.63
CA VAL A 276 -15.15 0.77 9.30
C VAL A 276 -15.14 2.29 9.28
N ILE A 277 -14.58 2.88 8.22
CA ILE A 277 -14.55 4.32 8.06
C ILE A 277 -15.97 4.84 7.83
N SER A 278 -16.46 5.64 8.77
CA SER A 278 -17.78 6.27 8.71
C SER A 278 -17.72 7.64 8.04
N LYS A 279 -16.64 8.38 8.27
CA LYS A 279 -16.49 9.75 7.77
C LYS A 279 -15.01 10.05 7.52
N ILE A 280 -14.77 10.85 6.49
CA ILE A 280 -13.48 11.52 6.23
C ILE A 280 -13.74 13.00 6.39
N LEU A 281 -13.05 13.63 7.34
CA LEU A 281 -13.20 15.05 7.65
C LEU A 281 -12.06 15.86 7.01
N PRO A 282 -12.34 17.09 6.56
CA PRO A 282 -11.29 18.05 6.22
C PRO A 282 -10.30 18.21 7.36
N VAL A 283 -9.05 18.53 7.05
CA VAL A 283 -7.98 18.68 8.05
C VAL A 283 -8.33 19.78 9.06
N GLU A 284 -8.99 20.84 8.59
CA GLU A 284 -9.40 22.00 9.39
C GLU A 284 -10.49 21.64 10.40
N ASP A 285 -11.30 20.61 10.13
CA ASP A 285 -12.39 20.18 11.00
C ASP A 285 -11.93 19.11 12.03
N MET A 286 -10.73 18.57 11.85
CA MET A 286 -10.17 17.59 12.77
C MET A 286 -9.76 18.25 14.11
N PRO A 287 -9.90 17.53 15.24
CA PRO A 287 -9.31 17.99 16.49
C PRO A 287 -7.80 18.10 16.35
N PHE A 288 -7.21 19.09 17.04
CA PHE A 288 -5.78 19.37 16.98
C PHE A 288 -5.18 19.60 18.37
N LEU A 289 -3.87 19.35 18.49
CA LEU A 289 -3.06 19.59 19.67
C LEU A 289 -2.77 21.08 19.85
N PRO A 290 -2.32 21.54 21.05
CA PRO A 290 -1.98 22.95 21.29
C PRO A 290 -0.95 23.55 20.33
N ASP A 291 -0.06 22.73 19.79
CA ASP A 291 0.93 23.12 18.78
C ASP A 291 0.36 23.25 17.35
N GLY A 292 -0.94 22.97 17.18
CA GLY A 292 -1.62 23.01 15.90
C GLY A 292 -1.58 21.71 15.10
N THR A 293 -0.97 20.64 15.61
CA THR A 293 -0.90 19.34 14.93
C THR A 293 -2.28 18.67 14.90
N PRO A 294 -2.89 18.43 13.72
CA PRO A 294 -4.19 17.78 13.62
C PRO A 294 -4.07 16.27 13.83
N VAL A 295 -5.10 15.68 14.45
CA VAL A 295 -5.21 14.24 14.63
C VAL A 295 -5.53 13.55 13.29
N ASP A 296 -4.96 12.38 13.04
CA ASP A 296 -5.16 11.62 11.81
C ASP A 296 -6.39 10.71 11.86
N ILE A 297 -6.63 10.11 13.02
CA ILE A 297 -7.68 9.12 13.23
C ILE A 297 -8.36 9.31 14.58
N ILE A 298 -9.69 9.25 14.61
CA ILE A 298 -10.48 9.31 15.84
C ILE A 298 -11.16 7.97 16.07
N LEU A 299 -10.86 7.38 17.22
CA LEU A 299 -11.36 6.08 17.65
C LEU A 299 -12.29 6.21 18.85
N ASN A 300 -13.31 5.33 18.90
CA ASN A 300 -14.23 5.31 20.02
C ASN A 300 -13.62 4.60 21.24
N PRO A 301 -13.47 5.27 22.39
CA PRO A 301 -12.91 4.65 23.59
C PRO A 301 -13.77 3.51 24.15
N LEU A 302 -15.08 3.48 23.90
CA LEU A 302 -15.97 2.42 24.35
C LEU A 302 -15.67 1.05 23.75
N GLY A 303 -14.97 1.01 22.62
CA GLY A 303 -14.52 -0.24 21.98
C GLY A 303 -13.39 -0.96 22.73
N VAL A 304 -12.73 -0.32 23.70
CA VAL A 304 -11.57 -0.87 24.41
C VAL A 304 -11.97 -1.72 25.62
N PRO A 305 -12.77 -1.21 26.60
CA PRO A 305 -13.02 -1.93 27.84
C PRO A 305 -13.73 -3.28 27.64
N SER A 306 -14.72 -3.30 26.76
CA SER A 306 -15.51 -4.53 26.51
C SER A 306 -14.72 -5.63 25.83
N ARG A 307 -13.66 -5.29 25.08
CA ARG A 307 -12.81 -6.24 24.34
C ARG A 307 -11.52 -6.56 25.03
N MET A 308 -11.18 -5.87 26.11
CA MET A 308 -10.00 -6.09 26.94
C MET A 308 -8.67 -6.04 26.14
N ASN A 309 -8.63 -5.37 25.00
CA ASN A 309 -7.43 -5.21 24.16
C ASN A 309 -6.63 -3.96 24.58
N VAL A 310 -6.22 -3.93 25.85
CA VAL A 310 -5.50 -2.81 26.47
C VAL A 310 -4.17 -2.50 25.76
N GLY A 311 -3.58 -3.50 25.09
CA GLY A 311 -2.34 -3.35 24.34
C GLY A 311 -2.36 -2.19 23.33
N GLN A 312 -3.51 -1.85 22.75
CA GLN A 312 -3.63 -0.70 21.84
C GLN A 312 -3.42 0.66 22.55
N VAL A 313 -3.84 0.77 23.81
CA VAL A 313 -3.63 1.99 24.61
C VAL A 313 -2.16 2.11 25.00
N LEU A 314 -1.53 1.00 25.42
CA LEU A 314 -0.11 0.96 25.75
C LEU A 314 0.75 1.27 24.52
N GLU A 315 0.39 0.72 23.34
CA GLU A 315 1.03 1.03 22.07
C GLU A 315 0.95 2.52 21.76
N MET A 316 -0.23 3.12 21.91
CA MET A 316 -0.45 4.55 21.66
C MET A 316 0.45 5.44 22.55
N HIS A 317 0.54 5.13 23.85
CA HIS A 317 1.40 5.87 24.78
C HIS A 317 2.90 5.70 24.44
N LEU A 318 3.34 4.48 24.19
CA LEU A 318 4.71 4.20 23.77
C LEU A 318 5.01 4.80 22.38
N GLY A 319 4.02 4.83 21.50
CA GLY A 319 4.15 5.49 20.19
C GLY A 319 4.35 7.00 20.31
N TRP A 320 3.66 7.64 21.27
CA TRP A 320 3.91 9.05 21.59
C TRP A 320 5.33 9.26 22.10
N ILE A 321 5.75 8.44 23.09
CA ILE A 321 7.09 8.48 23.66
C ILE A 321 8.16 8.28 22.57
N ALA A 322 7.99 7.31 21.69
CA ALA A 322 8.91 7.04 20.59
C ALA A 322 9.02 8.23 19.62
N HIS A 323 7.90 8.92 19.38
CA HIS A 323 7.85 10.09 18.50
C HIS A 323 8.48 11.32 19.14
N SER A 324 8.19 11.59 20.42
CA SER A 324 8.73 12.74 21.12
C SER A 324 10.18 12.58 21.56
N GLY A 325 10.64 11.35 21.78
CA GLY A 325 11.91 11.08 22.45
C GLY A 325 11.84 11.40 23.95
N TRP A 326 12.94 11.17 24.68
CA TRP A 326 13.01 11.44 26.12
C TRP A 326 14.45 11.61 26.62
N ASP A 327 14.62 12.29 27.78
CA ASP A 327 15.88 12.36 28.53
C ASP A 327 15.62 12.03 30.02
N ILE A 328 16.09 10.86 30.45
CA ILE A 328 15.97 10.38 31.84
C ILE A 328 17.24 10.56 32.67
N THR A 329 18.17 11.41 32.23
CA THR A 329 19.42 11.68 32.96
C THR A 329 19.15 12.09 34.42
N GLN A 330 18.09 12.84 34.65
CA GLN A 330 17.68 13.38 35.96
C GLN A 330 16.59 12.52 36.64
N ALA A 331 16.11 11.47 36.02
CA ALA A 331 15.03 10.65 36.57
C ALA A 331 15.52 9.81 37.75
N GLU A 332 14.65 9.62 38.76
CA GLU A 332 14.92 8.81 39.94
C GLU A 332 13.98 7.59 39.97
N GLY A 333 14.43 6.48 40.56
CA GLY A 333 13.67 5.26 40.78
C GLY A 333 14.15 4.07 39.98
N ASP A 334 13.71 2.88 40.40
CA ASP A 334 14.17 1.59 39.88
C ASP A 334 13.88 1.45 38.38
N TRP A 335 12.77 2.02 37.89
CA TRP A 335 12.41 2.02 36.48
C TRP A 335 13.45 2.77 35.61
N ALA A 336 13.97 3.89 36.09
CA ALA A 336 14.97 4.68 35.39
C ALA A 336 16.34 3.99 35.42
N GLU A 337 16.68 3.29 36.50
CA GLU A 337 17.90 2.50 36.59
C GLU A 337 17.88 1.35 35.57
N ARG A 338 16.78 0.62 35.45
CA ARG A 338 16.61 -0.43 34.41
C ARG A 338 16.85 0.09 32.99
N LEU A 339 16.29 1.25 32.64
CA LEU A 339 16.47 1.83 31.31
C LEU A 339 17.90 2.31 31.08
N ARG A 340 18.57 2.84 32.12
CA ARG A 340 19.99 3.23 32.05
C ARG A 340 20.91 2.02 31.83
N GLU A 341 20.65 0.88 32.48
CA GLU A 341 21.42 -0.34 32.30
C GLU A 341 21.42 -0.83 30.86
N VAL A 342 20.32 -0.63 30.13
CA VAL A 342 20.20 -0.99 28.70
C VAL A 342 20.57 0.17 27.75
N GLY A 343 21.03 1.31 28.30
CA GLY A 343 21.51 2.45 27.50
C GLY A 343 20.44 3.37 26.93
N LEU A 344 19.20 3.29 27.42
CA LEU A 344 18.07 4.12 26.96
C LEU A 344 17.94 5.38 27.81
N ILE A 345 18.97 6.25 27.80
CA ILE A 345 19.06 7.44 28.67
C ILE A 345 18.52 8.69 27.99
N ASP A 346 19.10 9.05 26.85
CA ASP A 346 18.72 10.21 26.04
C ASP A 346 18.44 9.71 24.62
N ILE A 347 17.18 9.72 24.26
CA ILE A 347 16.70 9.14 22.99
C ILE A 347 16.05 10.25 22.17
N PRO A 348 16.52 10.45 20.92
CA PRO A 348 16.02 11.52 20.06
C PRO A 348 14.58 11.29 19.61
N GLU A 349 13.95 12.35 19.12
CA GLU A 349 12.65 12.31 18.46
C GLU A 349 12.64 11.30 17.29
N GLU A 350 11.46 10.80 16.94
CA GLU A 350 11.23 9.83 15.85
C GLU A 350 12.00 8.51 15.99
N SER A 351 12.26 8.11 17.24
CA SER A 351 12.89 6.83 17.56
C SER A 351 11.91 5.67 17.48
N ARG A 352 12.44 4.45 17.50
CA ARG A 352 11.65 3.23 17.52
C ARG A 352 11.93 2.44 18.79
N LEU A 353 10.87 1.88 19.38
CA LEU A 353 10.94 1.09 20.60
C LEU A 353 10.74 -0.39 20.30
N ALA A 354 11.57 -1.23 20.91
CA ALA A 354 11.37 -2.66 20.94
C ALA A 354 10.87 -3.08 22.32
N THR A 355 9.70 -3.71 22.35
CA THR A 355 9.12 -4.33 23.56
C THR A 355 9.12 -5.85 23.38
N PRO A 356 10.13 -6.57 23.84
CA PRO A 356 10.23 -8.01 23.67
C PRO A 356 9.04 -8.75 24.29
N VAL A 357 8.67 -9.89 23.70
CA VAL A 357 7.58 -10.73 24.21
C VAL A 357 7.93 -11.22 25.62
N PHE A 358 7.02 -11.04 26.57
CA PHE A 358 7.16 -11.32 28.01
C PHE A 358 8.17 -10.42 28.77
N ASP A 359 8.74 -9.43 28.13
CA ASP A 359 9.61 -8.43 28.74
C ASP A 359 9.29 -7.03 28.19
N GLY A 360 8.01 -6.70 28.19
CA GLY A 360 7.48 -5.41 27.73
C GLY A 360 7.66 -4.31 28.76
N ALA A 361 7.36 -3.08 28.34
CA ALA A 361 7.40 -1.92 29.23
C ALA A 361 6.36 -2.03 30.36
N THR A 362 6.78 -1.68 31.56
CA THR A 362 5.91 -1.62 32.74
C THR A 362 5.13 -0.29 32.76
N GLU A 363 4.03 -0.24 33.51
CA GLU A 363 3.25 0.97 33.69
C GLU A 363 4.09 2.12 34.27
N GLN A 364 5.02 1.81 35.19
CA GLN A 364 5.92 2.79 35.79
C GLN A 364 6.91 3.36 34.78
N GLU A 365 7.45 2.55 33.88
CA GLU A 365 8.32 2.97 32.80
C GLU A 365 7.56 3.89 31.82
N ILE A 366 6.35 3.50 31.41
CA ILE A 366 5.55 4.31 30.50
C ILE A 366 5.21 5.68 31.12
N THR A 367 4.71 5.69 32.34
CA THR A 367 4.38 6.92 33.05
C THR A 367 5.61 7.80 33.28
N GLY A 368 6.74 7.17 33.65
CA GLY A 368 8.01 7.87 33.83
C GLY A 368 8.53 8.48 32.53
N LEU A 369 8.51 7.72 31.44
CA LEU A 369 8.93 8.21 30.12
C LEU A 369 8.04 9.35 29.61
N LEU A 370 6.73 9.32 29.86
CA LEU A 370 5.83 10.44 29.53
C LEU A 370 6.19 11.70 30.32
N GLN A 371 6.66 11.57 31.56
CA GLN A 371 7.10 12.68 32.36
C GLN A 371 8.42 13.33 31.90
N TYR A 372 9.33 12.51 31.36
CA TYR A 372 10.66 12.91 30.90
C TYR A 372 10.80 12.98 29.38
N GLY A 373 9.67 12.98 28.65
CA GLY A 373 9.64 13.22 27.21
C GLY A 373 10.24 14.59 26.86
N HIS A 374 10.74 14.73 25.64
CA HIS A 374 11.19 16.04 25.18
C HIS A 374 10.00 16.99 25.02
N PRO A 375 10.09 18.19 25.55
CA PRO A 375 9.07 19.21 25.36
C PRO A 375 9.08 19.73 23.93
N THR A 376 7.99 20.35 23.50
CA THR A 376 7.93 21.07 22.23
C THR A 376 8.98 22.19 22.16
N ARG A 377 9.17 22.79 20.97
CA ARG A 377 10.06 23.94 20.77
C ARG A 377 9.74 25.10 21.70
N ASP A 378 8.50 25.24 22.16
CA ASP A 378 8.05 26.28 23.08
C ASP A 378 8.20 25.86 24.57
N GLY A 379 8.71 24.66 24.83
CA GLY A 379 8.96 24.13 26.17
C GLY A 379 7.73 23.54 26.85
N GLU A 380 6.66 23.25 26.09
CA GLU A 380 5.43 22.68 26.63
C GLU A 380 5.40 21.15 26.43
N MET A 381 4.81 20.43 27.39
CA MET A 381 4.47 19.01 27.27
C MET A 381 3.07 18.89 26.72
N LEU A 382 2.93 18.32 25.51
CA LEU A 382 1.63 18.18 24.84
C LEU A 382 0.77 17.08 25.44
N VAL A 383 1.39 16.02 25.91
CA VAL A 383 0.73 14.86 26.54
C VAL A 383 1.17 14.75 27.98
N ASP A 384 0.20 14.62 28.88
CA ASP A 384 0.46 14.46 30.32
C ASP A 384 0.98 13.04 30.65
N THR A 385 1.39 12.86 31.89
CA THR A 385 1.89 11.58 32.43
C THR A 385 0.85 10.45 32.40
N ASP A 386 -0.44 10.78 32.27
CA ASP A 386 -1.54 9.82 32.10
C ASP A 386 -1.84 9.49 30.62
N GLY A 387 -1.02 9.96 29.69
CA GLY A 387 -1.17 9.73 28.25
C GLY A 387 -2.29 10.52 27.60
N LYS A 388 -2.75 11.61 28.23
CA LYS A 388 -3.82 12.45 27.71
C LYS A 388 -3.33 13.85 27.37
N ALA A 389 -3.99 14.43 26.36
CA ALA A 389 -3.74 15.79 25.89
C ALA A 389 -5.04 16.62 25.90
N THR A 390 -4.88 17.94 25.97
CA THR A 390 -5.97 18.85 25.65
C THR A 390 -6.03 19.00 24.14
N LEU A 391 -7.18 18.67 23.56
CA LEU A 391 -7.44 18.89 22.14
C LEU A 391 -8.39 20.06 21.94
N PHE A 392 -8.28 20.70 20.78
CA PHE A 392 -9.16 21.77 20.34
C PHE A 392 -10.01 21.29 19.16
N ASP A 393 -11.29 21.65 19.13
CA ASP A 393 -12.19 21.36 18.01
C ASP A 393 -11.81 22.24 16.81
N GLY A 394 -11.45 21.62 15.68
CA GLY A 394 -11.00 22.35 14.48
C GLY A 394 -12.02 23.31 13.92
N ARG A 395 -13.32 23.08 14.15
CA ARG A 395 -14.41 23.93 13.63
C ARG A 395 -14.69 25.14 14.49
N THR A 396 -14.53 25.02 15.82
CA THR A 396 -14.86 26.10 16.75
C THR A 396 -13.63 26.77 17.34
N GLY A 397 -12.48 26.07 17.35
CA GLY A 397 -11.26 26.51 18.03
C GLY A 397 -11.35 26.40 19.56
N GLU A 398 -12.44 25.84 20.10
CA GLU A 398 -12.64 25.69 21.55
C GLU A 398 -12.00 24.39 22.06
N PRO A 399 -11.49 24.39 23.30
CA PRO A 399 -10.94 23.17 23.89
C PRO A 399 -12.06 22.14 24.10
N VAL A 400 -11.73 20.88 23.85
CA VAL A 400 -12.62 19.74 24.15
C VAL A 400 -12.80 19.66 25.68
N PRO A 401 -14.02 19.43 26.19
CA PRO A 401 -14.33 19.53 27.63
C PRO A 401 -13.51 18.65 28.56
N SER A 402 -12.92 17.58 28.07
CA SER A 402 -12.05 16.67 28.85
C SER A 402 -10.79 16.32 28.07
N LYS A 403 -9.70 16.06 28.82
CA LYS A 403 -8.47 15.55 28.21
C LYS A 403 -8.69 14.21 27.52
N VAL A 404 -8.04 14.01 26.41
CA VAL A 404 -8.23 12.89 25.47
C VAL A 404 -6.94 12.07 25.40
N GLY A 405 -7.05 10.75 25.38
CA GLY A 405 -5.92 9.87 25.10
C GLY A 405 -5.43 10.06 23.67
N VAL A 406 -4.16 10.45 23.51
CA VAL A 406 -3.55 10.76 22.22
C VAL A 406 -2.18 10.11 22.09
N GLY A 407 -1.85 9.61 20.92
CA GLY A 407 -0.52 9.09 20.60
C GLY A 407 -0.46 8.43 19.24
N TYR A 408 0.71 7.92 18.91
CA TYR A 408 0.92 7.25 17.64
C TYR A 408 0.69 5.75 17.73
N MET A 409 -0.04 5.24 16.74
CA MET A 409 -0.26 3.80 16.62
C MET A 409 -0.30 3.36 15.15
#